data_2a9977a9f5aceb654dbdfacd1a46838b
#
_entry.id   2a9977a9f5aceb654dbdfacd1a46838b
#
_cell.length_a   1.000
_cell.length_b   1.000
_cell.length_c   1.000
_cell.angle_alpha   90.00
_cell.angle_beta   90.00
_cell.angle_gamma   90.00
#
_symmetry.space_group_name_H-M   'P 1'
#
loop_
_entity.id
_entity.type
_entity.pdbx_description
1 polymer ?
#
loop_
_entity_poly.entity_id
_entity_poly.type
_entity_poly.pdbx_seq_one_letter_code
_entity_poly.pdbx_strand_id
1 'polypeptide(L)'
;GILRAMAARLRTPDTVAPVSGGKTPQQHGVAPGSWSALTYDFSGAVFFYPVDFSGAYWGRRAVFEGCVFYGSADFSGGFFRRKARFAGCAWRGEVSFERCMFNRVADFSQGHYKGPVNRRFCTYADEAWLHGSTHKNTVDYSGSIYRGWASFADNTYRANAVFSDCLY
;
A
#
# COMPACT_ATOMS: atom_id res chain seq x y z
N GLY A 1 8.68 -16.24 -11.24
CA GLY A 1 7.76 -15.69 -12.24
C GLY A 1 7.90 -14.18 -12.38
N ILE A 2 7.20 -13.60 -13.33
CA ILE A 2 7.27 -12.17 -13.70
C ILE A 2 7.04 -11.22 -12.53
N LEU A 3 6.07 -11.49 -11.65
CA LEU A 3 5.78 -10.64 -10.49
C LEU A 3 6.94 -10.59 -9.49
N ARG A 4 7.63 -11.72 -9.29
CA ARG A 4 8.81 -11.77 -8.41
C ARG A 4 9.97 -10.97 -8.99
N ALA A 5 10.21 -11.06 -10.28
CA ALA A 5 11.22 -10.26 -10.97
C ALA A 5 10.90 -8.76 -10.93
N MET A 6 9.63 -8.40 -11.13
CA MET A 6 9.14 -7.03 -11.05
C MET A 6 9.31 -6.47 -9.63
N ALA A 7 8.91 -7.21 -8.60
CA ALA A 7 9.06 -6.81 -7.20
C ALA A 7 10.55 -6.54 -6.85
N ALA A 8 11.45 -7.42 -7.28
CA ALA A 8 12.89 -7.23 -7.08
C ALA A 8 13.43 -5.95 -7.76
N ARG A 9 12.88 -5.56 -8.92
CA ARG A 9 13.30 -4.36 -9.66
C ARG A 9 12.67 -3.06 -9.13
N LEU A 10 11.61 -3.15 -8.35
CA LEU A 10 10.98 -2.03 -7.66
C LEU A 10 11.64 -1.73 -6.32
N ARG A 11 12.38 -2.68 -5.75
CA ARG A 11 13.13 -2.53 -4.51
C ARG A 11 14.50 -1.91 -4.75
N THR A 12 15.05 -1.27 -3.72
CA THR A 12 16.46 -0.87 -3.72
C THR A 12 17.33 -2.12 -3.76
N PRO A 13 18.33 -2.21 -4.63
CA PRO A 13 19.34 -3.27 -4.54
C PRO A 13 20.06 -3.21 -3.19
N ASP A 14 20.26 -4.35 -2.53
CA ASP A 14 20.92 -4.46 -1.23
C ASP A 14 22.39 -3.96 -1.22
N THR A 15 22.92 -3.50 -2.36
CA THR A 15 24.35 -3.18 -2.58
C THR A 15 24.64 -1.73 -2.94
N VAL A 16 23.72 -0.80 -2.76
CA VAL A 16 24.03 0.62 -2.98
C VAL A 16 24.64 1.18 -1.69
N ALA A 17 26.00 1.27 -1.69
CA ALA A 17 26.71 2.07 -0.70
C ALA A 17 26.15 3.51 -0.71
N PRO A 18 26.08 4.21 0.45
CA PRO A 18 25.55 5.54 0.52
C PRO A 18 26.39 6.48 -0.34
N VAL A 19 25.80 7.01 -1.41
CA VAL A 19 26.41 8.08 -2.18
C VAL A 19 26.34 9.34 -1.33
N SER A 20 27.48 9.74 -0.80
CA SER A 20 27.65 10.99 -0.08
C SER A 20 27.39 12.17 -1.00
N GLY A 21 26.41 13.00 -0.66
CA GLY A 21 26.24 14.31 -1.25
C GLY A 21 25.00 14.49 -2.11
N GLY A 22 23.85 14.65 -1.47
CA GLY A 22 22.63 15.14 -2.08
C GLY A 22 21.48 15.01 -1.08
N LYS A 23 20.96 16.13 -0.60
CA LYS A 23 19.79 16.17 0.29
C LYS A 23 18.52 15.76 -0.47
N THR A 24 18.30 14.48 -0.69
CA THR A 24 16.98 13.93 -0.97
C THR A 24 16.35 13.50 0.36
N PRO A 25 15.04 13.72 0.58
CA PRO A 25 14.41 13.31 1.83
C PRO A 25 14.47 11.79 1.95
N GLN A 26 15.42 11.28 2.69
CA GLN A 26 15.50 9.88 3.13
C GLN A 26 14.46 9.67 4.23
N GLN A 27 13.18 9.68 3.86
CA GLN A 27 12.15 9.61 4.91
C GLN A 27 11.70 8.20 5.26
N HIS A 28 12.09 7.13 4.59
CA HIS A 28 11.70 5.75 5.00
C HIS A 28 12.67 4.63 4.59
N GLY A 29 13.92 4.93 4.25
CA GLY A 29 14.88 3.88 3.89
C GLY A 29 14.60 3.15 2.57
N VAL A 30 13.61 3.62 1.80
CA VAL A 30 13.24 3.02 0.50
C VAL A 30 13.72 3.93 -0.62
N ALA A 31 14.59 3.43 -1.48
CA ALA A 31 15.09 4.14 -2.65
C ALA A 31 14.53 3.53 -3.94
N PRO A 32 14.52 4.29 -5.07
CA PRO A 32 14.04 3.77 -6.34
C PRO A 32 14.86 2.58 -6.85
N GLY A 33 14.20 1.50 -7.20
CA GLY A 33 14.77 0.42 -8.00
C GLY A 33 14.80 0.76 -9.49
N SER A 34 15.39 -0.09 -10.32
CA SER A 34 15.56 0.17 -11.76
C SER A 34 14.24 0.35 -12.53
N TRP A 35 13.13 -0.20 -12.03
CA TRP A 35 11.80 -0.11 -12.66
C TRP A 35 10.85 0.88 -11.96
N SER A 36 11.30 1.55 -10.93
CA SER A 36 10.47 2.51 -10.17
C SER A 36 9.98 3.71 -10.98
N ALA A 37 10.62 4.01 -12.11
CA ALA A 37 10.21 5.09 -13.02
C ALA A 37 9.09 4.70 -14.00
N LEU A 38 8.62 3.45 -13.98
CA LEU A 38 7.58 2.97 -14.86
C LEU A 38 6.18 3.19 -14.25
N THR A 39 5.18 3.30 -15.12
CA THR A 39 3.77 3.28 -14.72
C THR A 39 3.26 1.85 -14.79
N TYR A 40 2.52 1.44 -13.76
CA TYR A 40 1.92 0.12 -13.66
C TYR A 40 0.41 0.23 -13.61
N ASP A 41 -0.25 -0.49 -14.50
CA ASP A 41 -1.70 -0.60 -14.52
C ASP A 41 -2.09 -2.09 -14.50
N PHE A 42 -2.59 -2.53 -13.35
CA PHE A 42 -3.08 -3.87 -13.11
C PHE A 42 -4.61 -3.90 -12.98
N SER A 43 -5.30 -2.84 -13.40
CA SER A 43 -6.76 -2.73 -13.23
C SER A 43 -7.47 -4.00 -13.65
N GLY A 44 -8.30 -4.54 -12.76
CA GLY A 44 -9.06 -5.76 -12.97
C GLY A 44 -8.24 -7.05 -12.99
N ALA A 45 -6.95 -7.00 -12.69
CA ALA A 45 -6.11 -8.20 -12.69
C ALA A 45 -6.49 -9.16 -11.56
N VAL A 46 -6.29 -10.46 -11.81
CA VAL A 46 -6.52 -11.53 -10.83
C VAL A 46 -5.18 -12.15 -10.44
N PHE A 47 -4.85 -12.06 -9.16
CA PHE A 47 -3.65 -12.64 -8.58
C PHE A 47 -4.04 -13.92 -7.83
N PHE A 48 -3.78 -15.09 -8.43
CA PHE A 48 -4.14 -16.39 -7.87
C PHE A 48 -3.21 -16.83 -6.74
N TYR A 49 -1.96 -16.40 -6.76
CA TYR A 49 -0.91 -16.78 -5.82
C TYR A 49 -0.53 -15.60 -4.93
N PRO A 50 0.10 -15.85 -3.77
CA PRO A 50 0.63 -14.78 -2.95
C PRO A 50 1.55 -13.85 -3.73
N VAL A 51 1.41 -12.54 -3.48
CA VAL A 51 2.26 -11.51 -4.09
C VAL A 51 3.05 -10.77 -3.02
N ASP A 52 4.32 -10.53 -3.29
CA ASP A 52 5.23 -9.81 -2.41
C ASP A 52 5.78 -8.58 -3.17
N PHE A 53 5.23 -7.42 -2.82
CA PHE A 53 5.68 -6.09 -3.24
C PHE A 53 6.26 -5.29 -2.07
N SER A 54 6.66 -5.96 -0.98
CA SER A 54 7.22 -5.30 0.19
C SER A 54 8.45 -4.46 -0.18
N GLY A 55 8.58 -3.27 0.41
CA GLY A 55 9.67 -2.35 0.13
C GLY A 55 9.73 -1.77 -1.28
N ALA A 56 8.68 -1.92 -2.09
CA ALA A 56 8.67 -1.42 -3.46
C ALA A 56 8.55 0.12 -3.50
N TYR A 57 9.32 0.76 -4.37
CA TYR A 57 9.23 2.19 -4.66
C TYR A 57 8.44 2.42 -5.95
N TRP A 58 7.21 2.92 -5.82
CA TRP A 58 6.32 3.26 -6.92
C TRP A 58 6.49 4.72 -7.31
N GLY A 59 7.47 5.01 -8.16
CA GLY A 59 7.86 6.37 -8.55
C GLY A 59 6.87 7.05 -9.49
N ARG A 60 6.05 6.28 -10.19
CA ARG A 60 4.97 6.73 -11.06
C ARG A 60 3.63 6.16 -10.56
N ARG A 61 2.58 6.27 -11.38
CA ARG A 61 1.25 5.77 -11.06
C ARG A 61 1.27 4.24 -10.93
N ALA A 62 0.72 3.73 -9.82
CA ALA A 62 0.46 2.32 -9.60
C ALA A 62 -1.06 2.14 -9.44
N VAL A 63 -1.68 1.40 -10.35
CA VAL A 63 -3.14 1.20 -10.39
C VAL A 63 -3.43 -0.28 -10.18
N PHE A 64 -4.23 -0.58 -9.17
CA PHE A 64 -4.73 -1.91 -8.80
C PHE A 64 -6.26 -1.91 -8.71
N GLU A 65 -6.95 -0.95 -9.30
CA GLU A 65 -8.41 -0.83 -9.20
C GLU A 65 -9.12 -2.10 -9.66
N GLY A 66 -10.07 -2.58 -8.85
CA GLY A 66 -10.87 -3.75 -9.17
C GLY A 66 -10.07 -5.07 -9.21
N CYS A 67 -8.84 -5.10 -8.71
CA CYS A 67 -8.06 -6.33 -8.63
C CYS A 67 -8.66 -7.34 -7.68
N VAL A 68 -8.42 -8.63 -7.95
CA VAL A 68 -8.76 -9.74 -7.06
C VAL A 68 -7.49 -10.43 -6.61
N PHE A 69 -7.24 -10.45 -5.30
CA PHE A 69 -6.12 -11.15 -4.68
C PHE A 69 -6.64 -12.40 -3.95
N TYR A 70 -6.36 -13.59 -4.46
CA TYR A 70 -6.76 -14.85 -3.82
C TYR A 70 -5.81 -15.26 -2.70
N GLY A 71 -4.51 -15.05 -2.88
CA GLY A 71 -3.49 -15.28 -1.86
C GLY A 71 -3.25 -14.05 -0.99
N SER A 72 -2.28 -14.13 -0.08
CA SER A 72 -1.80 -12.98 0.66
C SER A 72 -1.14 -11.95 -0.26
N ALA A 73 -1.23 -10.67 0.12
CA ALA A 73 -0.59 -9.60 -0.61
C ALA A 73 0.21 -8.72 0.35
N ASP A 74 1.50 -8.61 0.11
CA ASP A 74 2.40 -7.82 0.94
C ASP A 74 2.91 -6.59 0.18
N PHE A 75 2.50 -5.41 0.63
CA PHE A 75 2.97 -4.10 0.17
C PHE A 75 3.76 -3.36 1.26
N SER A 76 4.06 -4.03 2.38
CA SER A 76 4.65 -3.39 3.56
C SER A 76 5.95 -2.65 3.23
N GLY A 77 6.16 -1.50 3.90
CA GLY A 77 7.31 -0.64 3.66
C GLY A 77 7.35 0.01 2.28
N GLY A 78 6.29 -0.09 1.50
CA GLY A 78 6.21 0.50 0.17
C GLY A 78 6.14 2.03 0.19
N PHE A 79 6.73 2.67 -0.81
CA PHE A 79 6.64 4.11 -1.02
C PHE A 79 5.88 4.41 -2.31
N PHE A 80 4.74 5.11 -2.20
CA PHE A 80 3.91 5.53 -3.33
C PHE A 80 4.09 7.02 -3.56
N ARG A 81 4.92 7.39 -4.54
CA ARG A 81 5.24 8.79 -4.85
C ARG A 81 4.07 9.54 -5.49
N ARG A 82 3.22 8.84 -6.24
CA ARG A 82 2.04 9.38 -6.92
C ARG A 82 0.78 8.77 -6.32
N LYS A 83 -0.39 9.11 -6.87
CA LYS A 83 -1.67 8.53 -6.43
C LYS A 83 -1.61 7.00 -6.46
N ALA A 84 -1.91 6.38 -5.32
CA ALA A 84 -2.07 4.92 -5.18
C ALA A 84 -3.55 4.58 -5.33
N ARG A 85 -3.88 3.70 -6.27
CA ARG A 85 -5.26 3.38 -6.65
C ARG A 85 -5.58 1.91 -6.41
N PHE A 86 -6.28 1.63 -5.32
CA PHE A 86 -6.71 0.30 -4.88
C PHE A 86 -8.24 0.20 -4.73
N ALA A 87 -8.99 1.14 -5.31
CA ALA A 87 -10.44 1.15 -5.19
C ALA A 87 -11.08 -0.14 -5.73
N GLY A 88 -12.10 -0.64 -5.04
CA GLY A 88 -12.89 -1.79 -5.49
C GLY A 88 -12.15 -3.12 -5.48
N CYS A 89 -10.98 -3.22 -4.85
CA CYS A 89 -10.25 -4.49 -4.76
C CYS A 89 -10.95 -5.52 -3.90
N ALA A 90 -10.85 -6.79 -4.30
CA ALA A 90 -11.29 -7.94 -3.51
C ALA A 90 -10.08 -8.70 -2.94
N TRP A 91 -9.90 -8.62 -1.62
CA TRP A 91 -8.81 -9.24 -0.89
C TRP A 91 -9.31 -10.51 -0.21
N ARG A 92 -8.96 -11.68 -0.77
CA ARG A 92 -9.40 -12.98 -0.24
C ARG A 92 -8.50 -13.48 0.88
N GLY A 93 -7.20 -13.20 0.78
CA GLY A 93 -6.19 -13.49 1.79
C GLY A 93 -5.90 -12.27 2.68
N GLU A 94 -4.88 -12.41 3.52
CA GLU A 94 -4.32 -11.32 4.31
C GLU A 94 -3.69 -10.26 3.41
N VAL A 95 -3.80 -9.00 3.79
CA VAL A 95 -3.09 -7.91 3.10
C VAL A 95 -2.35 -7.02 4.09
N SER A 96 -1.10 -6.71 3.79
CA SER A 96 -0.28 -5.80 4.57
C SER A 96 0.14 -4.58 3.76
N PHE A 97 -0.12 -3.41 4.33
CA PHE A 97 0.42 -2.11 3.96
C PHE A 97 1.24 -1.50 5.10
N GLU A 98 1.68 -2.33 6.06
CA GLU A 98 2.40 -1.86 7.23
C GLU A 98 3.57 -0.96 6.84
N ARG A 99 3.73 0.19 7.52
CA ARG A 99 4.80 1.15 7.27
C ARG A 99 4.87 1.69 5.83
N CYS A 100 3.76 1.66 5.09
CA CYS A 100 3.69 2.34 3.79
C CYS A 100 3.69 3.85 3.95
N MET A 101 4.28 4.52 2.95
CA MET A 101 4.16 5.95 2.78
C MET A 101 3.42 6.28 1.49
N PHE A 102 2.31 6.99 1.62
CA PHE A 102 1.51 7.49 0.51
C PHE A 102 1.72 9.00 0.40
N ASN A 103 2.49 9.43 -0.61
CA ASN A 103 2.88 10.84 -0.77
C ASN A 103 1.82 11.68 -1.50
N ARG A 104 0.81 11.05 -2.08
CA ARG A 104 -0.37 11.65 -2.70
C ARG A 104 -1.60 10.85 -2.30
N VAL A 105 -2.75 11.19 -2.86
CA VAL A 105 -4.01 10.49 -2.58
C VAL A 105 -3.85 8.98 -2.59
N ALA A 106 -4.28 8.34 -1.52
CA ALA A 106 -4.35 6.88 -1.39
C ALA A 106 -5.82 6.46 -1.41
N ASP A 107 -6.24 5.82 -2.49
CA ASP A 107 -7.61 5.42 -2.71
C ASP A 107 -7.79 3.92 -2.48
N PHE A 108 -8.40 3.56 -1.36
CA PHE A 108 -8.75 2.21 -0.95
C PHE A 108 -10.27 2.04 -0.80
N SER A 109 -11.04 2.96 -1.38
CA SER A 109 -12.49 2.94 -1.27
C SER A 109 -13.12 1.69 -1.88
N GLN A 110 -14.31 1.31 -1.41
CA GLN A 110 -15.11 0.21 -1.95
C GLN A 110 -14.41 -1.16 -1.90
N GLY A 111 -13.43 -1.34 -1.01
CA GLY A 111 -12.69 -2.61 -0.88
C GLY A 111 -13.49 -3.71 -0.19
N HIS A 112 -13.26 -4.96 -0.59
CA HIS A 112 -13.86 -6.15 0.03
C HIS A 112 -12.76 -7.02 0.66
N TYR A 113 -12.61 -6.95 1.98
CA TYR A 113 -11.56 -7.63 2.74
C TYR A 113 -12.13 -8.85 3.46
N LYS A 114 -11.72 -10.07 3.05
CA LYS A 114 -12.05 -11.32 3.74
C LYS A 114 -11.03 -11.69 4.81
N GLY A 115 -9.75 -11.51 4.52
CA GLY A 115 -8.63 -11.74 5.44
C GLY A 115 -8.33 -10.53 6.31
N PRO A 116 -7.38 -10.67 7.26
CA PRO A 116 -6.88 -9.58 8.07
C PRO A 116 -6.23 -8.48 7.22
N VAL A 117 -6.33 -7.23 7.69
CA VAL A 117 -5.73 -6.06 7.04
C VAL A 117 -4.80 -5.37 8.01
N ASN A 118 -3.52 -5.29 7.64
CA ASN A 118 -2.51 -4.57 8.41
C ASN A 118 -2.19 -3.24 7.72
N ARG A 119 -2.55 -2.13 8.35
CA ARG A 119 -2.22 -0.75 7.92
C ARG A 119 -1.51 0.03 9.02
N ARG A 120 -0.80 -0.67 9.89
CA ARG A 120 -0.10 -0.05 11.02
C ARG A 120 1.02 0.85 10.53
N PHE A 121 1.23 1.96 11.24
CA PHE A 121 2.34 2.88 11.01
C PHE A 121 2.42 3.43 9.58
N CYS A 122 1.30 3.48 8.87
CA CYS A 122 1.24 4.15 7.57
C CYS A 122 1.34 5.66 7.73
N THR A 123 1.91 6.32 6.72
CA THR A 123 1.86 7.78 6.59
C THR A 123 1.08 8.16 5.34
N TYR A 124 -0.01 8.88 5.51
CA TYR A 124 -0.81 9.45 4.43
C TYR A 124 -0.52 10.96 4.38
N ALA A 125 0.32 11.38 3.43
CA ALA A 125 0.76 12.77 3.33
C ALA A 125 -0.27 13.68 2.65
N ASP A 126 -1.25 13.10 1.97
CA ASP A 126 -2.37 13.75 1.29
C ASP A 126 -3.66 13.01 1.68
N GLU A 127 -4.73 13.10 0.90
CA GLU A 127 -6.01 12.46 1.20
C GLU A 127 -5.93 10.92 1.27
N ALA A 128 -6.64 10.33 2.22
CA ALA A 128 -6.80 8.90 2.38
C ALA A 128 -8.28 8.51 2.25
N TRP A 129 -8.64 7.86 1.16
CA TRP A 129 -10.01 7.41 0.89
C TRP A 129 -10.14 5.94 1.31
N LEU A 130 -10.66 5.72 2.51
CA LEU A 130 -10.78 4.41 3.15
C LEU A 130 -12.27 4.02 3.38
N HIS A 131 -13.16 4.66 2.64
CA HIS A 131 -14.62 4.58 2.83
C HIS A 131 -15.29 3.49 1.97
N GLY A 132 -16.54 3.15 2.32
CA GLY A 132 -17.40 2.25 1.57
C GLY A 132 -16.93 0.80 1.52
N SER A 133 -16.02 0.41 2.41
CA SER A 133 -15.39 -0.91 2.39
C SER A 133 -16.05 -1.88 3.37
N THR A 134 -15.96 -3.18 3.08
CA THR A 134 -16.41 -4.25 3.96
C THR A 134 -15.22 -5.05 4.47
N HIS A 135 -15.05 -5.09 5.80
CA HIS A 135 -14.03 -5.87 6.49
C HIS A 135 -14.68 -7.05 7.22
N LYS A 136 -14.41 -8.28 6.74
CA LYS A 136 -14.91 -9.51 7.38
C LYS A 136 -14.01 -10.01 8.52
N ASN A 137 -12.78 -9.52 8.56
CA ASN A 137 -11.77 -9.85 9.56
C ASN A 137 -11.22 -8.55 10.18
N THR A 138 -10.25 -8.65 11.07
CA THR A 138 -9.64 -7.52 11.75
C THR A 138 -8.95 -6.56 10.77
N VAL A 139 -9.01 -5.28 11.09
CA VAL A 139 -8.20 -4.25 10.43
C VAL A 139 -7.50 -3.40 11.49
N ASP A 140 -6.21 -3.19 11.31
CA ASP A 140 -5.38 -2.44 12.25
C ASP A 140 -4.75 -1.23 11.55
N TYR A 141 -5.15 -0.04 11.99
CA TYR A 141 -4.64 1.27 11.54
C TYR A 141 -3.67 1.90 12.56
N SER A 142 -3.34 1.19 13.64
CA SER A 142 -2.60 1.76 14.78
C SER A 142 -1.30 2.43 14.37
N GLY A 143 -1.01 3.56 15.03
CA GLY A 143 0.21 4.33 14.82
C GLY A 143 0.30 5.05 13.48
N SER A 144 -0.78 5.09 12.71
CA SER A 144 -0.81 5.75 11.39
C SER A 144 -0.99 7.26 11.51
N ILE A 145 -0.41 7.98 10.55
CA ILE A 145 -0.41 9.45 10.49
C ILE A 145 -1.20 9.90 9.27
N TYR A 146 -2.24 10.70 9.49
CA TYR A 146 -3.08 11.30 8.46
C TYR A 146 -2.84 12.80 8.41
N ARG A 147 -2.11 13.29 7.41
CA ARG A 147 -1.79 14.71 7.25
C ARG A 147 -2.78 15.47 6.39
N GLY A 148 -3.56 14.75 5.59
CA GLY A 148 -4.66 15.27 4.79
C GLY A 148 -5.99 14.74 5.27
N TRP A 149 -7.05 15.01 4.53
CA TRP A 149 -8.38 14.50 4.85
C TRP A 149 -8.43 12.97 4.75
N ALA A 150 -8.99 12.32 5.76
CA ALA A 150 -9.17 10.88 5.79
C ALA A 150 -10.64 10.51 5.94
N SER A 151 -11.18 9.70 5.05
CA SER A 151 -12.55 9.23 5.11
C SER A 151 -12.63 7.75 5.45
N PHE A 152 -13.36 7.43 6.51
CA PHE A 152 -13.72 6.07 6.94
C PHE A 152 -15.24 5.86 6.89
N ALA A 153 -15.97 6.75 6.20
CA ALA A 153 -17.43 6.70 6.12
C ALA A 153 -17.92 5.39 5.46
N ASP A 154 -19.13 4.97 5.81
CA ASP A 154 -19.85 3.86 5.19
C ASP A 154 -19.08 2.51 5.17
N ASN A 155 -18.12 2.35 6.08
CA ASN A 155 -17.43 1.07 6.26
C ASN A 155 -18.27 0.11 7.11
N THR A 156 -18.24 -1.16 6.72
CA THR A 156 -18.78 -2.25 7.52
C THR A 156 -17.66 -3.07 8.14
N TYR A 157 -17.55 -3.06 9.47
CA TYR A 157 -16.57 -3.87 10.21
C TYR A 157 -17.30 -5.03 10.89
N ARG A 158 -16.97 -6.28 10.53
CA ARG A 158 -17.53 -7.50 11.14
C ARG A 158 -16.64 -8.10 12.24
N ALA A 159 -15.46 -7.55 12.41
CA ALA A 159 -14.51 -7.85 13.48
C ALA A 159 -13.88 -6.54 13.97
N ASN A 160 -12.82 -6.62 14.76
CA ASN A 160 -12.21 -5.44 15.36
C ASN A 160 -11.58 -4.53 14.30
N ALA A 161 -11.83 -3.22 14.42
CA ALA A 161 -11.09 -2.16 13.75
C ALA A 161 -10.31 -1.38 14.82
N VAL A 162 -9.00 -1.32 14.69
CA VAL A 162 -8.10 -0.71 15.69
C VAL A 162 -7.51 0.58 15.14
N PHE A 163 -7.61 1.66 15.93
CA PHE A 163 -7.12 3.01 15.58
C PHE A 163 -6.25 3.61 16.68
N SER A 164 -5.58 2.77 17.48
CA SER A 164 -4.74 3.24 18.58
C SER A 164 -3.59 4.11 18.08
N ASP A 165 -3.31 5.20 18.81
CA ASP A 165 -2.15 6.07 18.55
C ASP A 165 -2.09 6.67 17.13
N CYS A 166 -3.24 6.83 16.48
CA CYS A 166 -3.33 7.54 15.20
C CYS A 166 -3.19 9.05 15.42
N LEU A 167 -2.53 9.73 14.49
CA LEU A 167 -2.41 11.19 14.43
C LEU A 167 -3.18 11.73 13.22
N TYR A 168 -3.92 12.84 13.45
CA TYR A 168 -4.78 13.49 12.45
C TYR A 168 -4.40 14.96 12.30
#